data_d9b99983a22b6bd8ed0a076e3c5bc634
#
_entry.id   d9b99983a22b6bd8ed0a076e3c5bc634
#
_cell.length_a   1.000
_cell.length_b   1.000
_cell.length_c   1.000
_cell.angle_alpha   90.00
_cell.angle_beta   90.00
_cell.angle_gamma   90.00
#
_symmetry.space_group_name_H-M   'P 1'
#
loop_
_entity.id
_entity.type
_entity.pdbx_description
1 polymer ?
#
loop_
_entity_poly.entity_id
_entity_poly.type
_entity_poly.pdbx_seq_one_letter_code
_entity_poly.pdbx_strand_id
1 'polypeptide(L)'
;MDLGLKGRVAIVAAASTGLGRAVARELSKEGAKVAICARTAQVLAKTADEIKGETGGEILHQAVDVRNEAEVSHFVSAVEVRFGKIDICVTNSGGPPSKLFAETRTEEWRDAVDLLLLSTVHFARETLPRMQKNGWGRFITITSTTVKQPVDGLLLSNSIRSAVTGLGKTLASEYARYGITVNNVCPGYTATDRLSELSEAVAARNKVSVEEVVQGWKKQIPAGRLGTPEEFAAVVTFLASERAAYVNGTSIAIDGGIVRSLL
;
A
#
# COMPACT_ATOMS: atom_id res chain seq x y z
N MET A 1 -7.73 0.44 -22.53
CA MET A 1 -6.29 0.03 -22.72
C MET A 1 -6.16 -1.37 -22.12
N ASP A 2 -5.63 -2.33 -22.84
CA ASP A 2 -5.33 -3.64 -22.24
C ASP A 2 -4.08 -3.51 -21.36
N LEU A 3 -4.21 -3.83 -20.08
CA LEU A 3 -3.15 -3.77 -19.07
C LEU A 3 -2.34 -5.08 -18.97
N GLY A 4 -2.76 -6.17 -19.63
CA GLY A 4 -2.12 -7.48 -19.57
C GLY A 4 -2.21 -8.15 -18.19
N LEU A 5 -3.25 -7.84 -17.41
CA LEU A 5 -3.43 -8.35 -16.04
C LEU A 5 -4.28 -9.61 -15.94
N LYS A 6 -4.99 -9.96 -17.01
CA LYS A 6 -5.85 -11.16 -17.02
C LYS A 6 -5.05 -12.43 -16.72
N GLY A 7 -5.44 -13.14 -15.66
CA GLY A 7 -4.77 -14.38 -15.20
C GLY A 7 -3.45 -14.16 -14.45
N ARG A 8 -3.01 -12.92 -14.22
CA ARG A 8 -1.93 -12.61 -13.28
C ARG A 8 -2.39 -12.86 -11.85
N VAL A 9 -1.45 -13.22 -10.99
CA VAL A 9 -1.72 -13.49 -9.57
C VAL A 9 -1.16 -12.36 -8.73
N ALA A 10 -2.04 -11.69 -7.99
CA ALA A 10 -1.71 -10.52 -7.17
C ALA A 10 -1.94 -10.79 -5.69
N ILE A 11 -0.98 -10.40 -4.86
CA ILE A 11 -1.11 -10.28 -3.41
C ILE A 11 -1.32 -8.80 -3.06
N VAL A 12 -2.31 -8.51 -2.21
CA VAL A 12 -2.52 -7.17 -1.66
C VAL A 12 -2.63 -7.24 -0.14
N ALA A 13 -1.68 -6.65 0.56
CA ALA A 13 -1.65 -6.62 2.02
C ALA A 13 -2.52 -5.49 2.59
N ALA A 14 -3.00 -5.67 3.83
CA ALA A 14 -3.89 -4.75 4.55
C ALA A 14 -5.09 -4.29 3.69
N ALA A 15 -5.77 -5.26 3.06
CA ALA A 15 -6.78 -5.03 2.04
C ALA A 15 -8.22 -5.19 2.54
N SER A 16 -8.46 -5.19 3.85
CA SER A 16 -9.84 -5.26 4.39
C SER A 16 -10.63 -3.97 4.20
N THR A 17 -9.99 -2.80 4.09
CA THR A 17 -10.61 -1.49 3.91
C THR A 17 -9.71 -0.55 3.10
N GLY A 18 -10.18 0.65 2.84
CA GLY A 18 -9.39 1.76 2.32
C GLY A 18 -8.65 1.49 1.02
N LEU A 19 -7.39 1.92 0.95
CA LEU A 19 -6.56 1.84 -0.27
C LEU A 19 -6.30 0.40 -0.71
N GLY A 20 -5.98 -0.50 0.24
CA GLY A 20 -5.73 -1.91 -0.08
C GLY A 20 -6.95 -2.60 -0.69
N ARG A 21 -8.16 -2.37 -0.14
CA ARG A 21 -9.41 -2.88 -0.70
C ARG A 21 -9.64 -2.35 -2.12
N ALA A 22 -9.45 -1.05 -2.33
CA ALA A 22 -9.64 -0.44 -3.65
C ALA A 22 -8.67 -1.01 -4.69
N VAL A 23 -7.39 -1.20 -4.33
CA VAL A 23 -6.38 -1.84 -5.19
C VAL A 23 -6.76 -3.28 -5.52
N ALA A 24 -7.16 -4.08 -4.52
CA ALA A 24 -7.58 -5.47 -4.72
C ALA A 24 -8.78 -5.56 -5.68
N ARG A 25 -9.76 -4.67 -5.50
CA ARG A 25 -10.95 -4.57 -6.36
C ARG A 25 -10.58 -4.22 -7.80
N GLU A 26 -9.73 -3.22 -8.00
CA GLU A 26 -9.35 -2.77 -9.35
C GLU A 26 -8.52 -3.83 -10.08
N LEU A 27 -7.55 -4.48 -9.42
CA LEU A 27 -6.82 -5.61 -9.99
C LEU A 27 -7.75 -6.78 -10.38
N SER A 28 -8.76 -7.07 -9.55
CA SER A 28 -9.74 -8.10 -9.85
C SER A 28 -10.63 -7.74 -11.04
N LYS A 29 -11.04 -6.48 -11.22
CA LYS A 29 -11.77 -6.00 -12.40
C LYS A 29 -10.97 -6.17 -13.69
N GLU A 30 -9.65 -5.99 -13.62
CA GLU A 30 -8.74 -6.21 -14.75
C GLU A 30 -8.44 -7.71 -15.00
N GLY A 31 -9.13 -8.62 -14.29
CA GLY A 31 -9.06 -10.07 -14.47
C GLY A 31 -7.88 -10.75 -13.78
N ALA A 32 -7.20 -10.09 -12.86
CA ALA A 32 -6.21 -10.74 -12.01
C ALA A 32 -6.89 -11.66 -10.98
N LYS A 33 -6.22 -12.75 -10.61
CA LYS A 33 -6.54 -13.56 -9.43
C LYS A 33 -5.93 -12.86 -8.22
N VAL A 34 -6.73 -12.54 -7.22
CA VAL A 34 -6.27 -11.68 -6.12
C VAL A 34 -6.28 -12.43 -4.81
N ALA A 35 -5.18 -12.34 -4.07
CA ALA A 35 -5.08 -12.79 -2.70
C ALA A 35 -4.96 -11.57 -1.77
N ILE A 36 -5.83 -11.48 -0.78
CA ILE A 36 -5.86 -10.38 0.17
C ILE A 36 -5.58 -10.86 1.60
N CYS A 37 -4.87 -10.06 2.36
CA CYS A 37 -4.66 -10.32 3.79
C CYS A 37 -4.88 -9.07 4.64
N ALA A 38 -5.33 -9.29 5.87
CA ALA A 38 -5.45 -8.29 6.94
C ALA A 38 -5.64 -9.01 8.28
N ARG A 39 -5.57 -8.28 9.40
CA ARG A 39 -5.65 -8.85 10.75
C ARG A 39 -7.03 -9.36 11.14
N THR A 40 -8.09 -8.66 10.74
CA THR A 40 -9.46 -8.94 11.17
C THR A 40 -10.17 -9.84 10.17
N ALA A 41 -10.25 -11.14 10.48
CA ALA A 41 -10.77 -12.17 9.59
C ALA A 41 -12.20 -11.88 9.08
N GLN A 42 -13.10 -11.45 9.96
CA GLN A 42 -14.51 -11.19 9.59
C GLN A 42 -14.65 -10.05 8.57
N VAL A 43 -13.95 -8.92 8.79
CA VAL A 43 -13.99 -7.77 7.87
C VAL A 43 -13.36 -8.15 6.54
N LEU A 44 -12.26 -8.91 6.58
CA LEU A 44 -11.56 -9.37 5.38
C LEU A 44 -12.40 -10.33 4.55
N ALA A 45 -13.09 -11.28 5.18
CA ALA A 45 -14.00 -12.21 4.49
C ALA A 45 -15.13 -11.47 3.78
N LYS A 46 -15.78 -10.52 4.49
CA LYS A 46 -16.81 -9.66 3.89
C LYS A 46 -16.28 -8.91 2.67
N THR A 47 -15.09 -8.32 2.78
CA THR A 47 -14.45 -7.61 1.67
C THR A 47 -14.15 -8.53 0.49
N ALA A 48 -13.69 -9.75 0.74
CA ALA A 48 -13.46 -10.75 -0.30
C ALA A 48 -14.75 -11.10 -1.06
N ASP A 49 -15.85 -11.31 -0.32
CA ASP A 49 -17.16 -11.61 -0.91
C ASP A 49 -17.70 -10.43 -1.74
N GLU A 50 -17.56 -9.20 -1.23
CA GLU A 50 -17.95 -7.99 -1.95
C GLU A 50 -17.16 -7.84 -3.27
N ILE A 51 -15.82 -7.95 -3.24
CA ILE A 51 -14.99 -7.86 -4.45
C ILE A 51 -15.39 -8.97 -5.43
N LYS A 52 -15.56 -10.21 -4.96
CA LYS A 52 -15.97 -11.34 -5.79
C LYS A 52 -17.33 -11.10 -6.42
N GLY A 53 -18.30 -10.58 -5.66
CA GLY A 53 -19.65 -10.25 -6.16
C GLY A 53 -19.65 -9.16 -7.21
N GLU A 54 -18.81 -8.12 -7.05
CA GLU A 54 -18.70 -7.00 -7.98
C GLU A 54 -17.95 -7.34 -9.26
N THR A 55 -16.92 -8.19 -9.20
CA THR A 55 -15.99 -8.42 -10.31
C THR A 55 -16.13 -9.78 -10.98
N GLY A 56 -16.73 -10.75 -10.29
CA GLY A 56 -16.74 -12.16 -10.69
C GLY A 56 -15.37 -12.84 -10.60
N GLY A 57 -14.34 -12.16 -10.05
CA GLY A 57 -12.96 -12.63 -9.99
C GLY A 57 -12.69 -13.69 -8.93
N GLU A 58 -11.54 -14.37 -9.05
CA GLU A 58 -11.06 -15.30 -8.02
C GLU A 58 -10.38 -14.56 -6.90
N ILE A 59 -10.92 -14.63 -5.68
CA ILE A 59 -10.38 -13.99 -4.48
C ILE A 59 -10.02 -15.06 -3.44
N LEU A 60 -8.76 -15.06 -3.00
CA LEU A 60 -8.30 -15.76 -1.80
C LEU A 60 -8.16 -14.75 -0.66
N HIS A 61 -8.56 -15.11 0.55
CA HIS A 61 -8.34 -14.26 1.72
C HIS A 61 -7.84 -15.05 2.92
N GLN A 62 -6.96 -14.45 3.72
CA GLN A 62 -6.42 -15.04 4.93
C GLN A 62 -6.10 -13.97 5.97
N ALA A 63 -6.48 -14.23 7.23
CA ALA A 63 -6.06 -13.37 8.34
C ALA A 63 -4.55 -13.48 8.54
N VAL A 64 -3.86 -12.32 8.54
CA VAL A 64 -2.39 -12.23 8.69
C VAL A 64 -2.04 -10.95 9.44
N ASP A 65 -1.21 -11.04 10.45
CA ASP A 65 -0.47 -9.89 10.96
C ASP A 65 0.83 -9.75 10.15
N VAL A 66 0.92 -8.71 9.34
CA VAL A 66 2.08 -8.47 8.46
C VAL A 66 3.41 -8.27 9.21
N ARG A 67 3.35 -8.03 10.53
CA ARG A 67 4.53 -7.97 11.41
C ARG A 67 5.11 -9.35 11.71
N ASN A 68 4.32 -10.40 11.54
CA ASN A 68 4.73 -11.78 11.78
C ASN A 68 5.23 -12.41 10.48
N GLU A 69 6.56 -12.63 10.39
CA GLU A 69 7.21 -13.19 9.21
C GLU A 69 6.66 -14.59 8.87
N ALA A 70 6.39 -15.44 9.86
CA ALA A 70 5.89 -16.79 9.64
C ALA A 70 4.45 -16.78 9.07
N GLU A 71 3.59 -15.87 9.52
CA GLU A 71 2.24 -15.73 8.96
C GLU A 71 2.29 -15.23 7.52
N VAL A 72 3.18 -14.28 7.19
CA VAL A 72 3.39 -13.80 5.81
C VAL A 72 3.90 -14.93 4.92
N SER A 73 4.90 -15.71 5.36
CA SER A 73 5.45 -16.86 4.62
C SER A 73 4.37 -17.91 4.36
N HIS A 74 3.58 -18.26 5.38
CA HIS A 74 2.47 -19.20 5.22
C HIS A 74 1.41 -18.70 4.22
N PHE A 75 1.03 -17.44 4.30
CA PHE A 75 0.07 -16.84 3.37
C PHE A 75 0.59 -16.86 1.92
N VAL A 76 1.83 -16.42 1.69
CA VAL A 76 2.43 -16.41 0.35
C VAL A 76 2.49 -17.81 -0.23
N SER A 77 2.84 -18.81 0.60
CA SER A 77 2.85 -20.22 0.19
C SER A 77 1.44 -20.73 -0.15
N ALA A 78 0.42 -20.36 0.62
CA ALA A 78 -0.98 -20.69 0.32
C ALA A 78 -1.45 -20.08 -1.00
N VAL A 79 -1.01 -18.85 -1.33
CA VAL A 79 -1.30 -18.21 -2.63
C VAL A 79 -0.66 -19.00 -3.77
N GLU A 80 0.61 -19.41 -3.63
CA GLU A 80 1.31 -20.19 -4.64
C GLU A 80 0.64 -21.56 -4.86
N VAL A 81 0.26 -22.24 -3.78
CA VAL A 81 -0.48 -23.52 -3.86
C VAL A 81 -1.83 -23.33 -4.58
N ARG A 82 -2.56 -22.26 -4.26
CA ARG A 82 -3.91 -22.02 -4.82
C ARG A 82 -3.89 -21.58 -6.29
N PHE A 83 -2.93 -20.75 -6.70
CA PHE A 83 -2.91 -20.09 -8.00
C PHE A 83 -1.71 -20.46 -8.88
N GLY A 84 -0.74 -21.22 -8.36
CA GLY A 84 0.41 -21.77 -9.08
C GLY A 84 1.60 -20.82 -9.24
N LYS A 85 1.44 -19.53 -8.99
CA LYS A 85 2.49 -18.50 -9.14
C LYS A 85 2.18 -17.25 -8.35
N ILE A 86 3.12 -16.30 -8.33
CA ILE A 86 2.92 -14.94 -7.83
C ILE A 86 3.55 -13.98 -8.84
N ASP A 87 2.75 -13.07 -9.38
CA ASP A 87 3.18 -12.08 -10.38
C ASP A 87 3.29 -10.67 -9.77
N ILE A 88 2.37 -10.32 -8.86
CA ILE A 88 2.22 -8.96 -8.33
C ILE A 88 2.19 -9.03 -6.80
N CYS A 89 2.91 -8.15 -6.15
CA CYS A 89 2.81 -7.95 -4.70
C CYS A 89 2.64 -6.46 -4.39
N VAL A 90 1.55 -6.11 -3.74
CA VAL A 90 1.29 -4.76 -3.24
C VAL A 90 1.37 -4.78 -1.72
N THR A 91 2.46 -4.25 -1.16
CA THR A 91 2.62 -4.14 0.28
C THR A 91 1.93 -2.90 0.80
N ASN A 92 1.21 -3.08 1.88
CA ASN A 92 0.49 -2.04 2.59
C ASN A 92 0.38 -2.43 4.06
N SER A 93 0.19 -1.45 4.93
CA SER A 93 -0.04 -1.68 6.36
C SER A 93 -0.87 -0.54 6.94
N GLY A 94 -1.28 -0.69 8.19
CA GLY A 94 -1.82 0.44 8.96
C GLY A 94 -0.80 1.57 9.13
N GLY A 95 -1.24 2.70 9.66
CA GLY A 95 -0.32 3.79 10.03
C GLY A 95 0.07 3.72 11.51
N PRO A 96 1.26 4.19 11.89
CA PRO A 96 1.63 4.39 13.27
C PRO A 96 0.83 5.55 13.88
N PRO A 97 0.81 5.70 15.21
CA PRO A 97 0.12 6.81 15.87
C PRO A 97 0.69 8.18 15.43
N SER A 98 -0.20 9.18 15.41
CA SER A 98 0.17 10.58 15.15
C SER A 98 0.72 11.20 16.43
N LYS A 99 2.03 11.49 16.46
CA LYS A 99 2.74 12.03 17.64
C LYS A 99 3.87 12.96 17.24
N LEU A 100 4.21 13.88 18.16
CA LEU A 100 5.44 14.67 18.12
C LEU A 100 6.61 13.89 18.75
N PHE A 101 7.85 14.29 18.48
CA PHE A 101 9.03 13.58 18.97
C PHE A 101 9.05 13.36 20.48
N ALA A 102 8.78 14.41 21.24
CA ALA A 102 8.76 14.36 22.70
C ALA A 102 7.68 13.43 23.30
N GLU A 103 6.69 13.05 22.50
CA GLU A 103 5.57 12.18 22.90
C GLU A 103 5.85 10.71 22.59
N THR A 104 6.92 10.42 21.83
CA THR A 104 7.21 9.04 21.41
C THR A 104 8.12 8.32 22.41
N ARG A 105 7.88 7.02 22.57
CA ARG A 105 8.72 6.09 23.33
C ARG A 105 9.45 5.14 22.37
N THR A 106 10.57 4.58 22.81
CA THR A 106 11.38 3.66 22.01
C THR A 106 10.60 2.46 21.48
N GLU A 107 9.65 1.93 22.27
CA GLU A 107 8.80 0.83 21.88
C GLU A 107 7.94 1.16 20.66
N GLU A 108 7.39 2.38 20.59
CA GLU A 108 6.58 2.83 19.44
C GLU A 108 7.41 2.97 18.16
N TRP A 109 8.72 3.25 18.28
CA TRP A 109 9.64 3.23 17.15
C TRP A 109 9.87 1.80 16.65
N ARG A 110 10.05 0.84 17.57
CA ARG A 110 10.17 -0.59 17.22
C ARG A 110 8.90 -1.09 16.53
N ASP A 111 7.74 -0.81 17.11
CA ASP A 111 6.45 -1.17 16.53
C ASP A 111 6.25 -0.55 15.13
N ALA A 112 6.69 0.69 14.92
CA ALA A 112 6.61 1.33 13.61
C ALA A 112 7.58 0.70 12.59
N VAL A 113 8.77 0.28 13.01
CA VAL A 113 9.72 -0.47 12.18
C VAL A 113 9.10 -1.81 11.77
N ASP A 114 8.56 -2.56 12.71
CA ASP A 114 7.94 -3.87 12.44
C ASP A 114 6.74 -3.71 11.50
N LEU A 115 5.89 -2.71 11.76
CA LEU A 115 4.66 -2.50 10.98
C LEU A 115 4.93 -2.01 9.56
N LEU A 116 5.87 -1.08 9.36
CA LEU A 116 6.04 -0.38 8.08
C LEU A 116 7.20 -0.94 7.24
N LEU A 117 8.36 -1.20 7.88
CA LEU A 117 9.56 -1.62 7.20
C LEU A 117 9.67 -3.14 7.13
N LEU A 118 9.66 -3.83 8.28
CA LEU A 118 9.85 -5.28 8.31
C LEU A 118 8.70 -6.01 7.62
N SER A 119 7.47 -5.55 7.74
CA SER A 119 6.36 -6.10 6.96
C SER A 119 6.63 -6.08 5.45
N THR A 120 7.20 -4.98 4.92
CA THR A 120 7.60 -4.90 3.51
C THR A 120 8.75 -5.86 3.18
N VAL A 121 9.72 -5.99 4.09
CA VAL A 121 10.84 -6.95 3.95
C VAL A 121 10.33 -8.39 3.92
N HIS A 122 9.38 -8.77 4.78
CA HIS A 122 8.80 -10.12 4.81
C HIS A 122 8.16 -10.47 3.46
N PHE A 123 7.31 -9.59 2.92
CA PHE A 123 6.73 -9.82 1.59
C PHE A 123 7.78 -9.85 0.47
N ALA A 124 8.80 -8.97 0.52
CA ALA A 124 9.86 -8.95 -0.49
C ALA A 124 10.65 -10.26 -0.50
N ARG A 125 11.04 -10.78 0.68
CA ARG A 125 11.74 -12.06 0.83
C ARG A 125 10.96 -13.24 0.26
N GLU A 126 9.65 -13.25 0.44
CA GLU A 126 8.79 -14.33 0.00
C GLU A 126 8.43 -14.23 -1.47
N THR A 127 8.19 -13.03 -2.00
CA THR A 127 7.62 -12.88 -3.34
C THR A 127 8.66 -12.64 -4.44
N LEU A 128 9.73 -11.87 -4.17
CA LEU A 128 10.73 -11.57 -5.20
C LEU A 128 11.47 -12.80 -5.75
N PRO A 129 11.89 -13.80 -4.94
CA PRO A 129 12.49 -15.02 -5.50
C PRO A 129 11.52 -15.82 -6.38
N ARG A 130 10.22 -15.83 -6.05
CA ARG A 130 9.19 -16.48 -6.85
C ARG A 130 8.95 -15.75 -8.18
N MET A 131 8.91 -14.41 -8.15
CA MET A 131 8.84 -13.58 -9.36
C MET A 131 10.10 -13.76 -10.23
N GLN A 132 11.29 -13.83 -9.63
CA GLN A 132 12.54 -14.07 -10.33
C GLN A 132 12.53 -15.41 -11.07
N LYS A 133 12.05 -16.49 -10.44
CA LYS A 133 11.88 -17.79 -11.07
C LYS A 133 10.96 -17.74 -12.29
N ASN A 134 9.95 -16.88 -12.25
CA ASN A 134 8.98 -16.70 -13.33
C ASN A 134 9.47 -15.71 -14.43
N GLY A 135 10.58 -14.99 -14.22
CA GLY A 135 11.12 -13.98 -15.13
C GLY A 135 10.22 -12.76 -15.32
N TRP A 136 9.28 -12.53 -14.39
CA TRP A 136 8.36 -11.39 -14.41
C TRP A 136 7.83 -11.08 -13.01
N GLY A 137 7.73 -9.78 -12.69
CA GLY A 137 7.14 -9.37 -11.41
C GLY A 137 6.87 -7.88 -11.31
N ARG A 138 5.93 -7.54 -10.42
CA ARG A 138 5.62 -6.16 -10.03
C ARG A 138 5.52 -6.10 -8.51
N PHE A 139 6.48 -5.43 -7.88
CA PHE A 139 6.49 -5.20 -6.45
C PHE A 139 6.19 -3.73 -6.17
N ILE A 140 5.08 -3.44 -5.51
CA ILE A 140 4.60 -2.08 -5.29
C ILE A 140 4.44 -1.85 -3.80
N THR A 141 5.03 -0.77 -3.28
CA THR A 141 4.90 -0.41 -1.86
C THR A 141 3.98 0.81 -1.72
N ILE A 142 2.98 0.71 -0.88
CA ILE A 142 2.16 1.87 -0.50
C ILE A 142 2.86 2.57 0.66
N THR A 143 3.42 3.74 0.39
CA THR A 143 4.11 4.57 1.37
C THR A 143 3.25 5.77 1.80
N SER A 144 3.69 6.98 1.58
CA SER A 144 2.99 8.23 1.89
C SER A 144 3.69 9.40 1.20
N THR A 145 2.99 10.49 0.94
CA THR A 145 3.62 11.77 0.57
C THR A 145 4.61 12.28 1.61
N THR A 146 4.52 11.78 2.84
CA THR A 146 5.46 12.14 3.92
C THR A 146 6.92 11.76 3.62
N VAL A 147 7.19 10.86 2.66
CA VAL A 147 8.55 10.52 2.21
C VAL A 147 9.15 11.58 1.27
N LYS A 148 8.32 12.46 0.74
CA LYS A 148 8.73 13.57 -0.14
C LYS A 148 8.74 14.92 0.61
N GLN A 149 7.80 15.09 1.52
CA GLN A 149 7.67 16.31 2.32
C GLN A 149 7.11 15.92 3.70
N PRO A 150 7.86 16.17 4.80
CA PRO A 150 7.39 15.85 6.14
C PRO A 150 6.05 16.51 6.47
N VAL A 151 5.21 15.79 7.20
CA VAL A 151 3.93 16.29 7.72
C VAL A 151 4.00 16.32 9.23
N ASP A 152 3.59 17.44 9.82
CA ASP A 152 3.60 17.65 11.27
C ASP A 152 2.75 16.60 12.00
N GLY A 153 3.28 16.09 13.11
CA GLY A 153 2.63 15.06 13.91
C GLY A 153 2.68 13.66 13.31
N LEU A 154 3.29 13.43 12.14
CA LEU A 154 3.47 12.13 11.52
C LEU A 154 4.91 11.61 11.59
N LEU A 155 5.63 11.92 12.68
CA LEU A 155 7.06 11.65 12.84
C LEU A 155 7.46 10.20 12.49
N LEU A 156 6.79 9.21 13.08
CA LEU A 156 7.09 7.79 12.83
C LEU A 156 6.85 7.41 11.36
N SER A 157 5.77 7.93 10.76
CA SER A 157 5.48 7.72 9.34
C SER A 157 6.54 8.39 8.45
N ASN A 158 6.88 9.65 8.70
CA ASN A 158 7.90 10.40 7.97
C ASN A 158 9.23 9.64 7.94
N SER A 159 9.65 9.12 9.11
CA SER A 159 10.95 8.45 9.27
C SER A 159 10.96 7.05 8.65
N ILE A 160 10.03 6.19 9.04
CA ILE A 160 10.10 4.77 8.70
C ILE A 160 9.68 4.50 7.24
N ARG A 161 8.70 5.25 6.70
CA ARG A 161 8.33 5.10 5.28
C ARG A 161 9.43 5.61 4.34
N SER A 162 10.29 6.53 4.78
CA SER A 162 11.48 6.91 4.02
C SER A 162 12.47 5.75 3.89
N ALA A 163 12.62 4.93 4.94
CA ALA A 163 13.41 3.69 4.87
C ALA A 163 12.82 2.69 3.86
N VAL A 164 11.48 2.53 3.83
CA VAL A 164 10.79 1.69 2.82
C VAL A 164 11.06 2.20 1.41
N THR A 165 11.09 3.53 1.21
CA THR A 165 11.40 4.12 -0.10
C THR A 165 12.84 3.80 -0.55
N GLY A 166 13.80 3.88 0.37
CA GLY A 166 15.19 3.48 0.12
C GLY A 166 15.32 1.99 -0.22
N LEU A 167 14.64 1.12 0.54
CA LEU A 167 14.55 -0.31 0.25
C LEU A 167 13.99 -0.55 -1.16
N GLY A 168 12.87 0.06 -1.50
CA GLY A 168 12.24 -0.09 -2.82
C GLY A 168 13.18 0.33 -3.96
N LYS A 169 13.93 1.43 -3.79
CA LYS A 169 14.92 1.87 -4.78
C LYS A 169 16.06 0.88 -4.97
N THR A 170 16.58 0.30 -3.90
CA THR A 170 17.64 -0.73 -3.94
C THR A 170 17.15 -1.99 -4.64
N LEU A 171 15.98 -2.51 -4.23
CA LEU A 171 15.38 -3.71 -4.83
C LEU A 171 15.08 -3.51 -6.33
N ALA A 172 14.67 -2.30 -6.75
CA ALA A 172 14.45 -1.98 -8.15
C ALA A 172 15.72 -2.18 -9.00
N SER A 173 16.89 -1.82 -8.47
CA SER A 173 18.16 -2.01 -9.17
C SER A 173 18.61 -3.48 -9.19
N GLU A 174 18.42 -4.19 -8.07
CA GLU A 174 18.86 -5.58 -7.93
C GLU A 174 18.04 -6.55 -8.81
N TYR A 175 16.73 -6.30 -8.92
CA TYR A 175 15.78 -7.23 -9.54
C TYR A 175 15.39 -6.88 -10.99
N ALA A 176 15.77 -5.69 -11.51
CA ALA A 176 15.41 -5.25 -12.86
C ALA A 176 15.78 -6.25 -13.95
N ARG A 177 16.97 -6.85 -13.86
CA ARG A 177 17.47 -7.85 -14.84
C ARG A 177 16.62 -9.12 -14.93
N TYR A 178 15.74 -9.36 -13.97
CA TYR A 178 14.83 -10.50 -13.94
C TYR A 178 13.41 -10.15 -14.41
N GLY A 179 13.23 -9.00 -15.08
CA GLY A 179 11.91 -8.54 -15.53
C GLY A 179 10.98 -8.05 -14.42
N ILE A 180 11.54 -7.72 -13.24
CA ILE A 180 10.79 -7.26 -12.08
C ILE A 180 10.95 -5.75 -11.92
N THR A 181 9.84 -5.04 -11.77
CA THR A 181 9.85 -3.63 -11.37
C THR A 181 9.45 -3.46 -9.92
N VAL A 182 10.09 -2.53 -9.23
CA VAL A 182 9.78 -2.17 -7.85
C VAL A 182 9.51 -0.67 -7.78
N ASN A 183 8.30 -0.29 -7.36
CA ASN A 183 7.90 1.11 -7.29
C ASN A 183 7.20 1.43 -5.97
N ASN A 184 7.34 2.67 -5.51
CA ASN A 184 6.63 3.18 -4.34
C ASN A 184 5.48 4.08 -4.80
N VAL A 185 4.34 3.98 -4.15
CA VAL A 185 3.19 4.86 -4.38
C VAL A 185 2.91 5.63 -3.11
N CYS A 186 2.84 6.95 -3.23
CA CYS A 186 2.78 7.89 -2.11
C CYS A 186 1.41 8.58 -2.10
N PRO A 187 0.41 8.02 -1.38
CA PRO A 187 -0.88 8.68 -1.26
C PRO A 187 -0.76 10.01 -0.49
N GLY A 188 -1.48 11.02 -0.96
CA GLY A 188 -1.83 12.21 -0.22
C GLY A 188 -3.07 11.99 0.65
N TYR A 189 -3.82 13.06 0.92
CA TYR A 189 -5.07 12.98 1.65
C TYR A 189 -6.16 12.30 0.79
N THR A 190 -6.38 11.01 1.04
CA THR A 190 -7.35 10.17 0.33
C THR A 190 -8.47 9.77 1.29
N ALA A 191 -9.74 9.87 0.86
CA ALA A 191 -10.94 9.62 1.67
C ALA A 191 -11.02 8.13 2.08
N THR A 192 -10.54 7.83 3.28
CA THR A 192 -10.51 6.48 3.88
C THR A 192 -10.77 6.58 5.38
N ASP A 193 -11.12 5.47 6.03
CA ASP A 193 -11.29 5.42 7.49
C ASP A 193 -10.04 5.91 8.22
N ARG A 194 -8.86 5.59 7.70
CA ARG A 194 -7.57 6.07 8.24
C ARG A 194 -7.45 7.59 8.21
N LEU A 195 -7.95 8.26 7.16
CA LEU A 195 -7.94 9.70 7.10
C LEU A 195 -8.93 10.31 8.10
N SER A 196 -10.07 9.65 8.33
CA SER A 196 -11.04 10.05 9.36
C SER A 196 -10.42 9.98 10.75
N GLU A 197 -9.78 8.86 11.12
CA GLU A 197 -9.04 8.73 12.39
C GLU A 197 -7.97 9.82 12.56
N LEU A 198 -7.24 10.13 11.48
CA LEU A 198 -6.23 11.19 11.51
C LEU A 198 -6.88 12.57 11.72
N SER A 199 -8.01 12.84 11.07
CA SER A 199 -8.72 14.11 11.23
C SER A 199 -9.23 14.31 12.66
N GLU A 200 -9.73 13.25 13.29
CA GLU A 200 -10.16 13.26 14.70
C GLU A 200 -8.96 13.55 15.65
N ALA A 201 -7.81 12.89 15.42
CA ALA A 201 -6.62 13.12 16.22
C ALA A 201 -6.08 14.56 16.10
N VAL A 202 -6.10 15.12 14.88
CA VAL A 202 -5.68 16.49 14.62
C VAL A 202 -6.68 17.50 15.24
N ALA A 203 -7.97 17.26 15.11
CA ALA A 203 -9.03 18.06 15.68
C ALA A 203 -8.91 18.15 17.21
N ALA A 204 -8.72 17.01 17.87
CA ALA A 204 -8.55 16.93 19.31
C ALA A 204 -7.29 17.70 19.78
N ARG A 205 -6.16 17.54 19.08
CA ARG A 205 -4.91 18.22 19.41
C ARG A 205 -5.02 19.74 19.24
N ASN A 206 -5.65 20.20 18.17
CA ASN A 206 -5.74 21.62 17.83
C ASN A 206 -6.97 22.30 18.46
N LYS A 207 -7.85 21.56 19.14
CA LYS A 207 -9.10 22.04 19.74
C LYS A 207 -10.02 22.72 18.72
N VAL A 208 -10.15 22.13 17.54
CA VAL A 208 -11.03 22.55 16.45
C VAL A 208 -11.96 21.40 16.06
N SER A 209 -12.94 21.65 15.19
CA SER A 209 -13.81 20.61 14.68
C SER A 209 -13.11 19.75 13.60
N VAL A 210 -13.57 18.51 13.42
CA VAL A 210 -13.11 17.62 12.34
C VAL A 210 -13.35 18.26 10.97
N GLU A 211 -14.49 18.94 10.81
CA GLU A 211 -14.84 19.66 9.59
C GLU A 211 -13.81 20.75 9.25
N GLU A 212 -13.40 21.55 10.23
CA GLU A 212 -12.37 22.59 10.02
C GLU A 212 -11.02 21.97 9.59
N VAL A 213 -10.63 20.83 10.18
CA VAL A 213 -9.41 20.11 9.79
C VAL A 213 -9.49 19.67 8.33
N VAL A 214 -10.60 19.01 7.94
CA VAL A 214 -10.80 18.51 6.57
C VAL A 214 -10.85 19.67 5.56
N GLN A 215 -11.52 20.75 5.88
CA GLN A 215 -11.55 21.94 5.01
C GLN A 215 -10.17 22.60 4.91
N GLY A 216 -9.39 22.61 6.00
CA GLY A 216 -8.01 23.04 5.99
C GLY A 216 -7.13 22.22 5.03
N TRP A 217 -7.29 20.90 5.03
CA TRP A 217 -6.58 20.03 4.08
C TRP A 217 -7.01 20.27 2.64
N LYS A 218 -8.32 20.37 2.36
CA LYS A 218 -8.82 20.66 1.00
C LYS A 218 -8.27 21.99 0.45
N LYS A 219 -8.13 23.01 1.29
CA LYS A 219 -7.52 24.30 0.91
C LYS A 219 -6.03 24.21 0.57
N GLN A 220 -5.31 23.26 1.19
CA GLN A 220 -3.87 23.05 0.93
C GLN A 220 -3.63 22.22 -0.34
N ILE A 221 -4.59 21.39 -0.75
CA ILE A 221 -4.50 20.57 -1.96
C ILE A 221 -4.81 21.44 -3.18
N PRO A 222 -3.91 21.59 -4.16
CA PRO A 222 -4.20 22.37 -5.37
C PRO A 222 -5.43 21.92 -6.12
N ALA A 223 -5.73 20.61 -6.13
CA ALA A 223 -6.96 20.06 -6.71
C ALA A 223 -8.24 20.43 -5.93
N GLY A 224 -8.15 21.06 -4.75
CA GLY A 224 -9.27 21.54 -3.95
C GLY A 224 -10.12 20.46 -3.27
N ARG A 225 -9.73 19.21 -3.32
CA ARG A 225 -10.47 18.07 -2.78
C ARG A 225 -9.58 16.96 -2.28
N LEU A 226 -10.14 16.06 -1.48
CA LEU A 226 -9.50 14.79 -1.17
C LEU A 226 -9.49 13.89 -2.41
N GLY A 227 -8.47 13.04 -2.51
CA GLY A 227 -8.47 11.94 -3.48
C GLY A 227 -9.46 10.84 -3.08
N THR A 228 -9.83 9.98 -4.02
CA THR A 228 -10.60 8.78 -3.73
C THR A 228 -9.72 7.53 -3.73
N PRO A 229 -10.10 6.46 -3.02
CA PRO A 229 -9.38 5.19 -3.08
C PRO A 229 -9.28 4.63 -4.51
N GLU A 230 -10.26 4.88 -5.35
CA GLU A 230 -10.32 4.44 -6.74
C GLU A 230 -9.28 5.15 -7.61
N GLU A 231 -9.11 6.46 -7.46
CA GLU A 231 -8.06 7.24 -8.15
C GLU A 231 -6.67 6.72 -7.78
N PHE A 232 -6.47 6.38 -6.52
CA PHE A 232 -5.23 5.75 -6.06
C PHE A 232 -5.03 4.36 -6.67
N ALA A 233 -6.07 3.51 -6.62
CA ALA A 233 -6.02 2.15 -7.12
C ALA A 233 -5.73 2.08 -8.63
N ALA A 234 -6.25 3.01 -9.42
CA ALA A 234 -6.00 3.09 -10.86
C ALA A 234 -4.49 3.21 -11.19
N VAL A 235 -3.75 4.05 -10.44
CA VAL A 235 -2.31 4.20 -10.64
C VAL A 235 -1.55 2.95 -10.19
N VAL A 236 -1.93 2.34 -9.06
CA VAL A 236 -1.32 1.09 -8.60
C VAL A 236 -1.55 -0.03 -9.62
N THR A 237 -2.75 -0.13 -10.18
CA THR A 237 -3.11 -1.11 -11.21
C THR A 237 -2.34 -0.88 -12.52
N PHE A 238 -2.15 0.38 -12.92
CA PHE A 238 -1.26 0.69 -14.04
C PHE A 238 0.19 0.23 -13.77
N LEU A 239 0.75 0.52 -12.61
CA LEU A 239 2.10 0.09 -12.24
C LEU A 239 2.24 -1.43 -12.14
N ALA A 240 1.17 -2.15 -11.82
CA ALA A 240 1.12 -3.60 -11.81
C ALA A 240 1.06 -4.22 -13.22
N SER A 241 0.82 -3.43 -14.26
CA SER A 241 0.57 -3.86 -15.63
C SER A 241 1.85 -4.12 -16.44
N GLU A 242 1.66 -4.71 -17.63
CA GLU A 242 2.71 -4.80 -18.63
C GLU A 242 3.07 -3.43 -19.24
N ARG A 243 2.13 -2.49 -19.23
CA ARG A 243 2.32 -1.12 -19.77
C ARG A 243 3.31 -0.31 -18.96
N ALA A 244 3.53 -0.66 -17.70
CA ALA A 244 4.48 0.00 -16.81
C ALA A 244 5.87 -0.68 -16.78
N ALA A 245 6.20 -1.55 -17.76
CA ALA A 245 7.42 -2.35 -17.74
C ALA A 245 8.73 -1.54 -17.67
N TYR A 246 8.73 -0.27 -18.08
CA TYR A 246 9.88 0.62 -18.01
C TYR A 246 9.81 1.64 -16.85
N VAL A 247 8.78 1.56 -16.02
CA VAL A 247 8.65 2.37 -14.80
C VAL A 247 9.23 1.57 -13.64
N ASN A 248 10.43 1.94 -13.18
CA ASN A 248 11.14 1.19 -12.15
C ASN A 248 11.90 2.10 -11.18
N GLY A 249 11.84 1.80 -9.91
CA GLY A 249 12.57 2.54 -8.85
C GLY A 249 12.03 3.94 -8.60
N THR A 250 10.76 4.23 -8.92
CA THR A 250 10.15 5.54 -8.71
C THR A 250 9.34 5.60 -7.42
N SER A 251 9.13 6.83 -6.94
CA SER A 251 8.20 7.15 -5.85
C SER A 251 7.17 8.15 -6.37
N ILE A 252 5.99 7.63 -6.75
CA ILE A 252 4.93 8.39 -7.43
C ILE A 252 3.95 8.94 -6.41
N ALA A 253 3.82 10.27 -6.35
CA ALA A 253 2.82 10.94 -5.54
C ALA A 253 1.45 10.90 -6.22
N ILE A 254 0.40 10.55 -5.46
CA ILE A 254 -1.00 10.63 -5.86
C ILE A 254 -1.69 11.48 -4.80
N ASP A 255 -1.66 12.80 -4.98
CA ASP A 255 -1.85 13.73 -3.88
C ASP A 255 -2.58 15.03 -4.26
N GLY A 256 -3.07 15.14 -5.48
CA GLY A 256 -3.72 16.35 -5.97
C GLY A 256 -2.81 17.59 -6.04
N GLY A 257 -1.47 17.38 -6.03
CA GLY A 257 -0.45 18.42 -6.14
C GLY A 257 -0.04 19.04 -4.81
N ILE A 258 -0.32 18.40 -3.67
CA ILE A 258 0.01 18.97 -2.35
C ILE A 258 1.52 19.00 -2.07
N VAL A 259 2.27 18.00 -2.55
CA VAL A 259 3.73 17.99 -2.45
C VAL A 259 4.32 19.03 -3.39
N ARG A 260 5.10 19.95 -2.84
CA ARG A 260 5.74 21.04 -3.59
C ARG A 260 7.20 20.78 -3.92
N SER A 261 7.77 19.67 -3.45
CA SER A 261 9.14 19.26 -3.80
C SER A 261 9.22 18.87 -5.27
N LEU A 262 10.32 19.24 -5.92
CA LEU A 262 10.62 18.86 -7.32
C LEU A 262 11.17 17.43 -7.42
N LEU A 263 11.65 16.84 -6.30
CA LEU A 263 12.31 15.53 -6.24
C LEU A 263 11.51 14.54 -5.39
#